data_cb486c169a60c159f2939b2ae1b6205d
#
_entry.id   cb486c169a60c159f2939b2ae1b6205d
#
_cell.length_a   1.000
_cell.length_b   1.000
_cell.length_c   1.000
_cell.angle_alpha   90.00
_cell.angle_beta   90.00
_cell.angle_gamma   90.00
#
_symmetry.space_group_name_H-M   'P 1'
#
loop_
_entity.id
_entity.type
_entity.pdbx_description
1 polymer ?
#
loop_
_entity_poly.entity_id
_entity_poly.type
_entity_poly.pdbx_seq_one_letter_code
_entity_poly.pdbx_strand_id
1 'polypeptide(L)'
;MKIKTLMLLLMLSAGACTVPPHSSSNQDTQQWQQTIQQLNTLLKERKHQAAIDEGKQKISELLAVADHTEPKDTVVKYARQMVNFFYFSYLGSKQFRPGIEYLDSLNNAPFLQQHCKHELLSTRASLHQMCGDNEAAIRLADEYLQLPEYDDADRYIPQAEIVSGVYIYSGNDIPQAIRLLEKAMECYHQGGKFHNMLRIISRLGIYYRLIGEYEKAVATNQEAINSYNDSIAPPNIVIAYGEQANLYAELGMYDRALELNSKAQYYSLLKDSFGLGDLYRYRAEIFRRTQDK
;
A
#
# COMPACT_ATOMS: atom_id res chain seq x y z
N MET A 1 12.92 -11.98 8.32
CA MET A 1 12.81 -12.38 6.89
C MET A 1 11.38 -12.70 6.43
N LYS A 2 10.36 -12.69 7.30
CA LYS A 2 8.97 -13.13 6.97
C LYS A 2 7.94 -11.99 6.85
N ILE A 3 8.28 -10.77 7.23
CA ILE A 3 7.43 -9.56 7.08
C ILE A 3 7.27 -9.15 5.60
N LYS A 4 8.23 -9.55 4.74
CA LYS A 4 8.20 -9.25 3.29
C LYS A 4 7.02 -9.87 2.52
N THR A 5 6.45 -10.97 3.01
CA THR A 5 5.33 -11.66 2.34
C THR A 5 3.98 -10.95 2.60
N LEU A 6 3.84 -10.31 3.75
CA LEU A 6 2.61 -9.58 4.11
C LEU A 6 2.38 -8.33 3.23
N MET A 7 3.47 -7.67 2.79
CA MET A 7 3.38 -6.50 1.91
C MET A 7 2.83 -6.83 0.51
N LEU A 8 3.15 -8.01 -0.02
CA LEU A 8 2.80 -8.37 -1.41
C LEU A 8 1.29 -8.56 -1.63
N LEU A 9 0.56 -9.03 -0.63
CA LEU A 9 -0.86 -9.37 -0.74
C LEU A 9 -1.80 -8.18 -0.46
N LEU A 10 -1.37 -7.19 0.33
CA LEU A 10 -2.17 -6.01 0.64
C LEU A 10 -2.32 -5.03 -0.57
N MET A 11 -1.52 -5.22 -1.61
CA MET A 11 -1.44 -4.26 -2.72
C MET A 11 -2.26 -4.65 -3.96
N LEU A 12 -2.80 -5.87 -4.04
CA LEU A 12 -3.52 -6.36 -5.23
C LEU A 12 -4.99 -5.92 -5.33
N SER A 13 -5.50 -5.17 -4.36
CA SER A 13 -6.91 -4.78 -4.32
C SER A 13 -7.20 -3.31 -4.72
N ALA A 14 -6.35 -2.68 -5.54
CA ALA A 14 -6.66 -1.38 -6.12
C ALA A 14 -7.85 -1.52 -7.10
N GLY A 15 -9.06 -1.52 -6.53
CA GLY A 15 -10.31 -1.57 -7.25
C GLY A 15 -10.47 -0.33 -8.15
N ALA A 16 -10.83 -0.57 -9.40
CA ALA A 16 -11.19 0.46 -10.36
C ALA A 16 -12.39 1.29 -9.83
N CYS A 17 -12.22 2.59 -9.72
CA CYS A 17 -13.29 3.53 -9.42
C CYS A 17 -13.79 4.17 -10.69
N THR A 18 -15.09 4.08 -10.92
CA THR A 18 -15.81 4.79 -11.98
C THR A 18 -16.31 6.13 -11.46
N VAL A 19 -15.91 7.22 -12.10
CA VAL A 19 -16.48 8.57 -11.94
C VAL A 19 -17.08 8.95 -13.29
N PRO A 20 -18.28 9.60 -13.35
CA PRO A 20 -18.94 9.93 -14.60
C PRO A 20 -18.22 11.05 -15.37
N PRO A 21 -18.32 11.07 -16.73
CA PRO A 21 -17.50 11.91 -17.57
C PRO A 21 -18.12 13.29 -17.84
N HIS A 22 -17.28 14.33 -17.78
CA HIS A 22 -17.51 15.56 -18.55
C HIS A 22 -16.76 15.47 -19.88
N SER A 23 -17.44 15.84 -20.94
CA SER A 23 -17.16 15.66 -22.36
C SER A 23 -15.79 16.21 -22.82
N SER A 24 -14.85 15.31 -23.12
CA SER A 24 -13.83 15.50 -24.17
C SER A 24 -13.23 14.14 -24.51
N SER A 25 -13.37 13.70 -25.76
CA SER A 25 -12.92 12.44 -26.35
C SER A 25 -13.12 11.19 -25.48
N ASN A 26 -14.32 10.69 -25.44
CA ASN A 26 -14.68 9.41 -24.80
C ASN A 26 -13.79 8.24 -25.25
N GLN A 27 -13.24 8.28 -26.47
CA GLN A 27 -12.39 7.22 -27.02
C GLN A 27 -11.01 7.13 -26.34
N ASP A 28 -10.32 8.24 -26.14
CA ASP A 28 -8.97 8.24 -25.53
C ASP A 28 -9.03 7.77 -24.08
N THR A 29 -10.02 8.28 -23.33
CA THR A 29 -10.25 7.89 -21.94
C THR A 29 -10.56 6.40 -21.82
N GLN A 30 -11.41 5.87 -22.71
CA GLN A 30 -11.80 4.47 -22.72
C GLN A 30 -10.61 3.57 -23.09
N GLN A 31 -9.79 3.99 -24.05
CA GLN A 31 -8.58 3.27 -24.45
C GLN A 31 -7.58 3.15 -23.30
N TRP A 32 -7.30 4.24 -22.57
CA TRP A 32 -6.39 4.19 -21.42
C TRP A 32 -6.92 3.36 -20.27
N GLN A 33 -8.23 3.41 -20.00
CA GLN A 33 -8.86 2.54 -19.01
C GLN A 33 -8.67 1.06 -19.36
N GLN A 34 -8.90 0.69 -20.60
CA GLN A 34 -8.70 -0.68 -21.09
C GLN A 34 -7.24 -1.11 -20.96
N THR A 35 -6.29 -0.21 -21.32
CA THR A 35 -4.87 -0.47 -21.19
C THR A 35 -4.48 -0.77 -19.73
N ILE A 36 -4.88 0.07 -18.77
CA ILE A 36 -4.59 -0.17 -17.35
C ILE A 36 -5.24 -1.46 -16.85
N GLN A 37 -6.46 -1.75 -17.29
CA GLN A 37 -7.13 -2.99 -16.91
C GLN A 37 -6.40 -4.23 -17.46
N GLN A 38 -5.94 -4.19 -18.71
CA GLN A 38 -5.16 -5.26 -19.34
C GLN A 38 -3.83 -5.48 -18.61
N LEU A 39 -3.08 -4.42 -18.34
CA LEU A 39 -1.83 -4.48 -17.61
C LEU A 39 -2.02 -5.05 -16.20
N ASN A 40 -3.06 -4.64 -15.48
CA ASN A 40 -3.40 -5.18 -14.17
C ASN A 40 -3.81 -6.66 -14.22
N THR A 41 -4.42 -7.11 -15.33
CA THR A 41 -4.72 -8.52 -15.54
C THR A 41 -3.45 -9.35 -15.66
N LEU A 42 -2.46 -8.88 -16.43
CA LEU A 42 -1.15 -9.54 -16.53
C LEU A 42 -0.47 -9.67 -15.15
N LEU A 43 -0.56 -8.64 -14.31
CA LEU A 43 -0.02 -8.71 -12.94
C LEU A 43 -0.74 -9.76 -12.08
N LYS A 44 -2.07 -9.83 -12.15
CA LYS A 44 -2.87 -10.86 -11.45
C LYS A 44 -2.53 -12.27 -11.90
N GLU A 45 -2.26 -12.44 -13.19
CA GLU A 45 -1.81 -13.70 -13.78
C GLU A 45 -0.33 -14.01 -13.53
N ARG A 46 0.38 -13.16 -12.78
CA ARG A 46 1.82 -13.25 -12.49
C ARG A 46 2.73 -13.21 -13.73
N LYS A 47 2.25 -12.66 -14.83
CA LYS A 47 3.01 -12.45 -16.08
C LYS A 47 3.82 -11.13 -16.01
N HIS A 48 4.64 -10.99 -14.98
CA HIS A 48 5.30 -9.71 -14.66
C HIS A 48 6.18 -9.18 -15.80
N GLN A 49 6.95 -10.04 -16.48
CA GLN A 49 7.81 -9.57 -17.57
C GLN A 49 6.99 -9.03 -18.76
N ALA A 50 5.96 -9.75 -19.19
CA ALA A 50 5.07 -9.28 -20.25
C ALA A 50 4.38 -7.96 -19.87
N ALA A 51 3.96 -7.83 -18.61
CA ALA A 51 3.37 -6.61 -18.08
C ALA A 51 4.36 -5.43 -18.12
N ILE A 52 5.64 -5.64 -17.75
CA ILE A 52 6.69 -4.63 -17.81
C ILE A 52 6.94 -4.19 -19.27
N ASP A 53 7.08 -5.13 -20.20
CA ASP A 53 7.40 -4.84 -21.59
C ASP A 53 6.27 -4.08 -22.28
N GLU A 54 5.01 -4.53 -22.09
CA GLU A 54 3.84 -3.84 -22.61
C GLU A 54 3.66 -2.46 -21.93
N GLY A 55 3.86 -2.38 -20.63
CA GLY A 55 3.80 -1.11 -19.88
C GLY A 55 4.80 -0.08 -20.39
N LYS A 56 6.05 -0.48 -20.70
CA LYS A 56 7.07 0.41 -21.26
C LYS A 56 6.67 1.01 -22.60
N GLN A 57 6.06 0.21 -23.46
CA GLN A 57 5.51 0.71 -24.71
C GLN A 57 4.40 1.73 -24.45
N LYS A 58 3.45 1.39 -23.57
CA LYS A 58 2.27 2.23 -23.29
C LYS A 58 2.62 3.57 -22.63
N ILE A 59 3.57 3.61 -21.70
CA ILE A 59 3.98 4.89 -21.13
C ILE A 59 4.73 5.76 -22.15
N SER A 60 5.49 5.17 -23.07
CA SER A 60 6.13 5.92 -24.15
C SER A 60 5.10 6.55 -25.11
N GLU A 61 4.05 5.81 -25.45
CA GLU A 61 2.90 6.32 -26.22
C GLU A 61 2.21 7.50 -25.49
N LEU A 62 2.01 7.37 -24.18
CA LEU A 62 1.41 8.41 -23.34
C LEU A 62 2.26 9.67 -23.29
N LEU A 63 3.57 9.53 -23.07
CA LEU A 63 4.49 10.66 -22.99
C LEU A 63 4.60 11.41 -24.32
N ALA A 64 4.61 10.70 -25.46
CA ALA A 64 4.61 11.32 -26.77
C ALA A 64 3.37 12.19 -27.01
N VAL A 65 2.22 11.83 -26.48
CA VAL A 65 1.01 12.66 -26.53
C VAL A 65 1.09 13.85 -25.57
N ALA A 66 1.61 13.60 -24.36
CA ALA A 66 1.68 14.60 -23.30
C ALA A 66 2.62 15.76 -23.62
N ASP A 67 3.71 15.52 -24.33
CA ASP A 67 4.71 16.54 -24.69
C ASP A 67 4.20 17.55 -25.74
N HIS A 68 3.11 17.26 -26.45
CA HIS A 68 2.59 18.07 -27.55
C HIS A 68 1.27 18.81 -27.27
N THR A 69 0.66 18.59 -26.10
CA THR A 69 -0.64 19.19 -25.75
C THR A 69 -0.64 19.68 -24.32
N GLU A 70 -1.44 20.71 -24.01
CA GLU A 70 -1.77 21.00 -22.61
C GLU A 70 -2.32 19.71 -21.97
N PRO A 71 -1.72 19.24 -20.86
CA PRO A 71 -2.06 17.95 -20.30
C PRO A 71 -3.49 17.95 -19.78
N LYS A 72 -4.35 17.16 -20.42
CA LYS A 72 -5.69 16.89 -19.90
C LYS A 72 -5.54 16.13 -18.59
N ASP A 73 -6.38 16.42 -17.61
CA ASP A 73 -6.43 15.72 -16.30
C ASP A 73 -6.40 14.19 -16.45
N THR A 74 -7.00 13.71 -17.52
CA THR A 74 -7.04 12.29 -17.88
C THR A 74 -5.64 11.72 -18.14
N VAL A 75 -4.81 12.42 -18.92
CA VAL A 75 -3.43 12.00 -19.25
C VAL A 75 -2.58 11.97 -17.98
N VAL A 76 -2.68 12.99 -17.16
CA VAL A 76 -2.00 13.05 -15.85
C VAL A 76 -2.40 11.88 -14.95
N LYS A 77 -3.70 11.60 -14.86
CA LYS A 77 -4.23 10.46 -14.09
C LYS A 77 -3.62 9.12 -14.54
N TYR A 78 -3.58 8.87 -15.85
CA TYR A 78 -3.03 7.61 -16.36
C TYR A 78 -1.51 7.55 -16.21
N ALA A 79 -0.79 8.64 -16.38
CA ALA A 79 0.63 8.70 -16.10
C ALA A 79 0.97 8.27 -14.66
N ARG A 80 0.23 8.76 -13.68
CA ARG A 80 0.36 8.36 -12.28
C ARG A 80 0.06 6.88 -12.05
N GLN A 81 -1.00 6.37 -12.69
CA GLN A 81 -1.34 4.94 -12.63
C GLN A 81 -0.23 4.09 -13.24
N MET A 82 0.39 4.54 -14.32
CA MET A 82 1.52 3.84 -14.96
C MET A 82 2.78 3.82 -14.09
N VAL A 83 3.12 4.91 -13.40
CA VAL A 83 4.24 4.91 -12.44
C VAL A 83 4.00 3.88 -11.33
N ASN A 84 2.81 3.89 -10.73
CA ASN A 84 2.44 2.90 -9.71
C ASN A 84 2.42 1.47 -10.27
N PHE A 85 1.94 1.27 -11.49
CA PHE A 85 1.96 -0.02 -12.17
C PHE A 85 3.39 -0.59 -12.30
N PHE A 86 4.37 0.21 -12.69
CA PHE A 86 5.76 -0.24 -12.75
C PHE A 86 6.30 -0.64 -11.37
N TYR A 87 6.00 0.14 -10.35
CA TYR A 87 6.35 -0.23 -8.99
C TYR A 87 5.85 -1.64 -8.63
N PHE A 88 4.56 -1.92 -8.84
CA PHE A 88 3.98 -3.24 -8.54
C PHE A 88 4.54 -4.35 -9.42
N SER A 89 4.82 -4.06 -10.68
CA SER A 89 5.39 -5.04 -11.62
C SER A 89 6.78 -5.48 -11.19
N TYR A 90 7.65 -4.53 -10.86
CA TYR A 90 9.00 -4.80 -10.40
C TYR A 90 9.05 -5.39 -8.98
N LEU A 91 8.14 -4.96 -8.10
CA LEU A 91 7.97 -5.57 -6.78
C LEU A 91 7.55 -7.04 -6.89
N GLY A 92 6.55 -7.33 -7.73
CA GLY A 92 6.03 -8.69 -7.93
C GLY A 92 7.04 -9.63 -8.60
N SER A 93 7.81 -9.14 -9.56
CA SER A 93 8.89 -9.90 -10.23
C SER A 93 10.17 -10.00 -9.39
N LYS A 94 10.28 -9.26 -8.29
CA LYS A 94 11.49 -9.13 -7.46
C LYS A 94 12.71 -8.55 -8.22
N GLN A 95 12.47 -7.84 -9.30
CA GLN A 95 13.49 -7.17 -10.12
C GLN A 95 13.72 -5.74 -9.63
N PHE A 96 14.14 -5.56 -8.36
CA PHE A 96 14.16 -4.25 -7.71
C PHE A 96 15.16 -3.28 -8.38
N ARG A 97 16.40 -3.73 -8.67
CA ARG A 97 17.40 -2.87 -9.34
C ARG A 97 16.98 -2.45 -10.74
N PRO A 98 16.57 -3.35 -11.64
CA PRO A 98 15.99 -2.95 -12.93
C PRO A 98 14.80 -1.99 -12.80
N GLY A 99 13.99 -2.15 -11.75
CA GLY A 99 12.88 -1.25 -11.44
C GLY A 99 13.33 0.14 -11.05
N ILE A 100 14.36 0.26 -10.20
CA ILE A 100 14.98 1.54 -9.83
C ILE A 100 15.52 2.24 -11.06
N GLU A 101 16.36 1.56 -11.85
CA GLU A 101 16.96 2.11 -13.07
C GLU A 101 15.90 2.62 -14.06
N TYR A 102 14.81 1.87 -14.20
CA TYR A 102 13.72 2.27 -15.07
C TYR A 102 12.94 3.48 -14.52
N LEU A 103 12.59 3.49 -13.23
CA LEU A 103 11.91 4.64 -12.62
C LEU A 103 12.82 5.88 -12.58
N ASP A 104 14.15 5.71 -12.45
CA ASP A 104 15.11 6.79 -12.59
C ASP A 104 15.12 7.36 -14.01
N SER A 105 15.01 6.51 -15.05
CA SER A 105 14.87 6.97 -16.42
C SER A 105 13.57 7.76 -16.66
N LEU A 106 12.45 7.30 -16.08
CA LEU A 106 11.18 8.00 -16.13
C LEU A 106 11.21 9.34 -15.38
N ASN A 107 12.01 9.42 -14.31
CA ASN A 107 12.19 10.65 -13.55
C ASN A 107 12.89 11.75 -14.38
N ASN A 108 13.49 11.45 -15.53
CA ASN A 108 14.06 12.44 -16.44
C ASN A 108 13.04 13.02 -17.44
N ALA A 109 11.82 12.49 -17.51
CA ALA A 109 10.77 13.01 -18.37
C ALA A 109 10.14 14.26 -17.77
N PRO A 110 10.18 15.45 -18.43
CA PRO A 110 9.69 16.70 -17.87
C PRO A 110 8.22 16.62 -17.43
N PHE A 111 7.38 15.97 -18.22
CA PHE A 111 5.99 15.76 -17.91
C PHE A 111 5.78 14.98 -16.59
N LEU A 112 6.52 13.89 -16.38
CA LEU A 112 6.41 13.09 -15.16
C LEU A 112 6.99 13.82 -13.94
N GLN A 113 8.06 14.57 -14.12
CA GLN A 113 8.61 15.45 -13.07
C GLN A 113 7.59 16.46 -12.58
N GLN A 114 6.82 17.04 -13.49
CA GLN A 114 5.82 18.05 -13.15
C GLN A 114 4.57 17.44 -12.52
N HIS A 115 4.11 16.28 -13.01
CA HIS A 115 2.77 15.76 -12.67
C HIS A 115 2.75 14.47 -11.84
N CYS A 116 3.88 13.76 -11.75
CA CYS A 116 3.98 12.45 -11.08
C CYS A 116 5.11 12.38 -10.03
N LYS A 117 5.61 13.52 -9.56
CA LYS A 117 6.78 13.57 -8.67
C LYS A 117 6.56 12.79 -7.37
N HIS A 118 5.37 12.84 -6.80
CA HIS A 118 5.04 12.09 -5.58
C HIS A 118 5.10 10.58 -5.80
N GLU A 119 4.48 10.09 -6.89
CA GLU A 119 4.47 8.69 -7.24
C GLU A 119 5.90 8.19 -7.54
N LEU A 120 6.69 8.98 -8.26
CA LEU A 120 8.09 8.65 -8.56
C LEU A 120 8.94 8.56 -7.30
N LEU A 121 8.86 9.54 -6.39
CA LEU A 121 9.64 9.53 -5.15
C LEU A 121 9.25 8.36 -4.24
N SER A 122 7.97 8.17 -3.97
CA SER A 122 7.49 7.12 -3.08
C SER A 122 7.82 5.72 -3.61
N THR A 123 7.61 5.47 -4.91
CA THR A 123 7.85 4.16 -5.51
C THR A 123 9.35 3.84 -5.60
N ARG A 124 10.19 4.82 -5.96
CA ARG A 124 11.66 4.67 -5.96
C ARG A 124 12.18 4.43 -4.53
N ALA A 125 11.74 5.22 -3.55
CA ALA A 125 12.10 5.03 -2.14
C ALA A 125 11.80 3.59 -1.68
N SER A 126 10.62 3.07 -2.01
CA SER A 126 10.23 1.72 -1.65
C SER A 126 11.08 0.65 -2.36
N LEU A 127 11.41 0.81 -3.65
CA LEU A 127 12.29 -0.15 -4.34
C LEU A 127 13.72 -0.14 -3.78
N HIS A 128 14.28 1.03 -3.43
CA HIS A 128 15.56 1.12 -2.72
C HIS A 128 15.50 0.39 -1.38
N GLN A 129 14.45 0.60 -0.59
CA GLN A 129 14.21 -0.13 0.66
C GLN A 129 14.17 -1.65 0.44
N MET A 130 13.52 -2.12 -0.63
CA MET A 130 13.46 -3.55 -0.97
C MET A 130 14.82 -4.13 -1.41
N CYS A 131 15.70 -3.32 -1.98
CA CYS A 131 17.10 -3.66 -2.29
C CYS A 131 18.02 -3.67 -1.06
N GLY A 132 17.58 -3.09 0.06
CA GLY A 132 18.41 -2.86 1.23
C GLY A 132 19.29 -1.61 1.16
N ASP A 133 19.07 -0.75 0.17
CA ASP A 133 19.70 0.57 0.05
C ASP A 133 18.91 1.58 0.90
N ASN A 134 19.12 1.46 2.22
CA ASN A 134 18.36 2.21 3.21
C ASN A 134 18.66 3.71 3.16
N GLU A 135 19.88 4.11 2.82
CA GLU A 135 20.27 5.52 2.73
C GLU A 135 19.53 6.23 1.58
N ALA A 136 19.53 5.64 0.39
CA ALA A 136 18.79 6.20 -0.73
C ALA A 136 17.27 6.18 -0.49
N ALA A 137 16.75 5.13 0.15
CA ALA A 137 15.34 5.04 0.50
C ALA A 137 14.89 6.18 1.41
N ILE A 138 15.63 6.46 2.50
CA ILE A 138 15.33 7.54 3.43
C ILE A 138 15.46 8.91 2.75
N ARG A 139 16.54 9.15 2.00
CA ARG A 139 16.71 10.43 1.27
C ARG A 139 15.53 10.73 0.34
N LEU A 140 15.03 9.73 -0.41
CA LEU A 140 13.87 9.90 -1.29
C LEU A 140 12.57 10.10 -0.49
N ALA A 141 12.43 9.44 0.66
CA ALA A 141 11.30 9.64 1.56
C ALA A 141 11.30 11.05 2.17
N ASP A 142 12.47 11.58 2.57
CA ASP A 142 12.62 12.94 3.06
C ASP A 142 12.31 13.97 1.96
N GLU A 143 12.75 13.72 0.72
CA GLU A 143 12.39 14.56 -0.44
C GLU A 143 10.88 14.55 -0.70
N TYR A 144 10.23 13.38 -0.56
CA TYR A 144 8.77 13.27 -0.68
C TYR A 144 8.05 14.17 0.33
N LEU A 145 8.52 14.23 1.58
CA LEU A 145 7.91 15.06 2.64
C LEU A 145 8.06 16.56 2.40
N GLN A 146 8.99 16.99 1.54
CA GLN A 146 9.14 18.40 1.17
C GLN A 146 8.17 18.83 0.05
N LEU A 147 7.48 17.89 -0.58
CA LEU A 147 6.50 18.23 -1.61
C LEU A 147 5.24 18.85 -1.01
N PRO A 148 4.56 19.74 -1.76
CA PRO A 148 3.23 20.19 -1.39
C PRO A 148 2.30 18.98 -1.20
N GLU A 149 1.45 19.06 -0.19
CA GLU A 149 0.48 18.02 0.05
C GLU A 149 -0.53 17.91 -1.09
N TYR A 150 -1.04 16.69 -1.26
CA TYR A 150 -2.18 16.51 -2.12
C TYR A 150 -3.45 17.04 -1.44
N ASP A 151 -4.24 17.80 -2.18
CA ASP A 151 -5.61 18.19 -1.79
C ASP A 151 -6.58 17.00 -1.90
N ASP A 152 -6.15 15.89 -2.49
CA ASP A 152 -6.95 14.71 -2.79
C ASP A 152 -6.48 13.51 -1.93
N ALA A 153 -7.34 13.10 -1.01
CA ALA A 153 -7.11 11.96 -0.12
C ALA A 153 -6.83 10.65 -0.87
N ASP A 154 -7.49 10.39 -1.99
CA ASP A 154 -7.27 9.18 -2.79
C ASP A 154 -5.86 9.10 -3.38
N ARG A 155 -5.17 10.24 -3.49
CA ARG A 155 -3.78 10.34 -3.95
C ARG A 155 -2.80 10.32 -2.80
N TYR A 156 -3.09 11.03 -1.72
CA TYR A 156 -2.20 11.16 -0.56
C TYR A 156 -2.06 9.83 0.19
N ILE A 157 -3.17 9.14 0.45
CA ILE A 157 -3.21 7.94 1.28
C ILE A 157 -2.28 6.82 0.79
N PRO A 158 -2.31 6.39 -0.49
CA PRO A 158 -1.40 5.35 -0.97
C PRO A 158 0.08 5.73 -0.86
N GLN A 159 0.42 6.97 -1.10
CA GLN A 159 1.80 7.43 -1.04
C GLN A 159 2.31 7.52 0.40
N ALA A 160 1.50 8.06 1.32
CA ALA A 160 1.81 8.08 2.74
C ALA A 160 2.02 6.66 3.30
N GLU A 161 1.23 5.70 2.84
CA GLU A 161 1.37 4.29 3.22
C GLU A 161 2.70 3.68 2.73
N ILE A 162 3.12 3.97 1.51
CA ILE A 162 4.41 3.53 0.96
C ILE A 162 5.56 4.16 1.74
N VAL A 163 5.54 5.47 1.92
CA VAL A 163 6.62 6.21 2.59
C VAL A 163 6.71 5.87 4.07
N SER A 164 5.60 5.65 4.76
CA SER A 164 5.62 5.16 6.15
C SER A 164 6.34 3.81 6.27
N GLY A 165 6.16 2.92 5.27
CA GLY A 165 6.89 1.66 5.19
C GLY A 165 8.39 1.87 5.07
N VAL A 166 8.84 2.85 4.29
CA VAL A 166 10.28 3.19 4.17
C VAL A 166 10.85 3.62 5.51
N TYR A 167 10.20 4.52 6.25
CA TYR A 167 10.67 4.97 7.56
C TYR A 167 10.80 3.83 8.55
N ILE A 168 9.88 2.87 8.55
CA ILE A 168 9.94 1.71 9.46
C ILE A 168 11.06 0.76 9.07
N TYR A 169 11.12 0.35 7.82
CA TYR A 169 12.01 -0.74 7.42
C TYR A 169 13.44 -0.30 7.10
N SER A 170 13.65 0.95 6.74
CA SER A 170 14.98 1.50 6.43
C SER A 170 15.54 2.36 7.54
N GLY A 171 14.72 3.20 8.16
CA GLY A 171 15.15 4.17 9.17
C GLY A 171 14.84 3.77 10.60
N ASN A 172 13.99 2.77 10.82
CA ASN A 172 13.42 2.44 12.13
C ASN A 172 12.79 3.66 12.84
N ASP A 173 12.26 4.60 12.04
CA ASP A 173 11.60 5.82 12.53
C ASP A 173 10.07 5.59 12.58
N ILE A 174 9.64 4.83 13.59
CA ILE A 174 8.23 4.53 13.81
C ILE A 174 7.41 5.80 14.11
N PRO A 175 7.88 6.77 14.92
CA PRO A 175 7.15 8.01 15.12
C PRO A 175 6.85 8.78 13.84
N GLN A 176 7.81 8.87 12.91
CA GLN A 176 7.57 9.52 11.61
C GLN A 176 6.55 8.77 10.76
N ALA A 177 6.61 7.44 10.75
CA ALA A 177 5.64 6.62 10.06
C ALA A 177 4.22 6.80 10.61
N ILE A 178 4.08 6.89 11.94
CA ILE A 178 2.80 7.17 12.61
C ILE A 178 2.27 8.54 12.17
N ARG A 179 3.07 9.61 12.25
CA ARG A 179 2.65 10.96 11.83
C ARG A 179 2.10 10.99 10.40
N LEU A 180 2.77 10.29 9.48
CA LEU A 180 2.31 10.18 8.09
C LEU A 180 0.95 9.49 7.96
N LEU A 181 0.74 8.42 8.71
CA LEU A 181 -0.53 7.68 8.65
C LEU A 181 -1.65 8.38 9.41
N GLU A 182 -1.38 9.05 10.53
CA GLU A 182 -2.36 9.90 11.23
C GLU A 182 -2.88 11.00 10.29
N LYS A 183 -1.96 11.65 9.56
CA LYS A 183 -2.33 12.65 8.58
C LYS A 183 -3.15 12.05 7.41
N ALA A 184 -2.79 10.86 6.95
CA ALA A 184 -3.57 10.16 5.95
C ALA A 184 -5.00 9.83 6.44
N MET A 185 -5.18 9.57 7.74
CA MET A 185 -6.51 9.42 8.36
C MET A 185 -7.29 10.73 8.36
N GLU A 186 -6.65 11.86 8.66
CA GLU A 186 -7.30 13.17 8.58
C GLU A 186 -7.80 13.47 7.15
N CYS A 187 -6.97 13.20 6.14
CA CYS A 187 -7.36 13.33 4.73
C CYS A 187 -8.53 12.40 4.38
N TYR A 188 -8.57 11.19 4.93
CA TYR A 188 -9.70 10.28 4.74
C TYR A 188 -11.01 10.88 5.24
N HIS A 189 -11.04 11.45 6.46
CA HIS A 189 -12.23 12.06 7.03
C HIS A 189 -12.77 13.25 6.21
N GLN A 190 -11.91 13.83 5.35
CA GLN A 190 -12.28 14.90 4.42
C GLN A 190 -12.83 14.40 3.07
N GLY A 191 -12.88 13.10 2.80
CA GLY A 191 -13.47 12.57 1.57
C GLY A 191 -12.81 11.35 0.96
N GLY A 192 -11.93 10.65 1.69
CA GLY A 192 -11.27 9.43 1.21
C GLY A 192 -12.18 8.19 1.18
N LYS A 193 -11.77 7.16 0.44
CA LYS A 193 -12.51 5.91 0.33
C LYS A 193 -12.31 5.02 1.55
N PHE A 194 -13.39 4.48 2.07
CA PHE A 194 -13.43 3.62 3.26
C PHE A 194 -12.45 2.44 3.22
N HIS A 195 -12.23 1.84 2.05
CA HIS A 195 -11.26 0.75 1.88
C HIS A 195 -9.83 1.17 2.22
N ASN A 196 -9.43 2.39 1.84
CA ASN A 196 -8.11 2.94 2.14
C ASN A 196 -7.95 3.21 3.65
N MET A 197 -9.00 3.67 4.31
CA MET A 197 -9.01 3.87 5.76
C MET A 197 -8.64 2.60 6.53
N LEU A 198 -9.27 1.47 6.22
CA LEU A 198 -9.01 0.22 6.92
C LEU A 198 -7.54 -0.23 6.83
N ARG A 199 -6.88 0.05 5.72
CA ARG A 199 -5.45 -0.25 5.53
C ARG A 199 -4.59 0.61 6.45
N ILE A 200 -4.91 1.89 6.57
CA ILE A 200 -4.19 2.83 7.44
C ILE A 200 -4.40 2.47 8.91
N ILE A 201 -5.65 2.27 9.32
CA ILE A 201 -6.00 1.89 10.69
C ILE A 201 -5.23 0.62 11.10
N SER A 202 -5.22 -0.41 10.25
CA SER A 202 -4.51 -1.66 10.54
C SER A 202 -3.00 -1.44 10.74
N ARG A 203 -2.38 -0.54 9.97
CA ARG A 203 -0.96 -0.19 10.12
C ARG A 203 -0.70 0.63 11.38
N LEU A 204 -1.54 1.62 11.65
CA LEU A 204 -1.43 2.41 12.88
C LEU A 204 -1.52 1.55 14.13
N GLY A 205 -2.44 0.59 14.17
CA GLY A 205 -2.54 -0.36 15.27
C GLY A 205 -1.24 -1.14 15.51
N ILE A 206 -0.58 -1.61 14.44
CA ILE A 206 0.73 -2.27 14.52
C ILE A 206 1.79 -1.31 15.05
N TYR A 207 1.84 -0.08 14.55
CA TYR A 207 2.90 0.87 14.87
C TYR A 207 2.77 1.42 16.29
N TYR A 208 1.55 1.70 16.76
CA TYR A 208 1.32 2.05 18.18
C TYR A 208 1.75 0.93 19.12
N ARG A 209 1.46 -0.33 18.77
CA ARG A 209 1.95 -1.47 19.55
C ARG A 209 3.49 -1.52 19.61
N LEU A 210 4.18 -1.28 18.48
CA LEU A 210 5.63 -1.32 18.40
C LEU A 210 6.32 -0.26 19.27
N ILE A 211 5.66 0.88 19.52
CA ILE A 211 6.19 1.94 20.41
C ILE A 211 5.63 1.86 21.84
N GLY A 212 4.84 0.82 22.15
CA GLY A 212 4.29 0.62 23.49
C GLY A 212 3.03 1.43 23.82
N GLU A 213 2.45 2.14 22.85
CA GLU A 213 1.20 2.89 22.98
C GLU A 213 0.00 1.93 22.89
N TYR A 214 -0.07 1.00 23.84
CA TYR A 214 -1.00 -0.13 23.79
C TYR A 214 -2.47 0.28 23.79
N GLU A 215 -2.84 1.32 24.52
CA GLU A 215 -4.22 1.81 24.55
C GLU A 215 -4.66 2.33 23.18
N LYS A 216 -3.79 3.09 22.51
CA LYS A 216 -4.06 3.56 21.14
C LYS A 216 -4.12 2.39 20.15
N ALA A 217 -3.23 1.40 20.29
CA ALA A 217 -3.23 0.22 19.45
C ALA A 217 -4.56 -0.56 19.59
N VAL A 218 -5.06 -0.75 20.83
CA VAL A 218 -6.36 -1.40 21.08
C VAL A 218 -7.49 -0.60 20.45
N ALA A 219 -7.55 0.70 20.69
CA ALA A 219 -8.60 1.56 20.16
C ALA A 219 -8.62 1.53 18.62
N THR A 220 -7.45 1.66 18.00
CA THR A 220 -7.30 1.65 16.55
C THR A 220 -7.70 0.31 15.93
N ASN A 221 -7.25 -0.81 16.49
CA ASN A 221 -7.66 -2.14 16.02
C ASN A 221 -9.16 -2.39 16.22
N GLN A 222 -9.73 -1.90 17.32
CA GLN A 222 -11.17 -2.01 17.57
C GLN A 222 -11.99 -1.18 16.59
N GLU A 223 -11.50 0.00 16.19
CA GLU A 223 -12.13 0.81 15.15
C GLU A 223 -12.16 0.04 13.82
N ALA A 224 -11.04 -0.60 13.41
CA ALA A 224 -11.00 -1.43 12.22
C ALA A 224 -12.02 -2.58 12.28
N ILE A 225 -12.14 -3.25 13.44
CA ILE A 225 -13.08 -4.35 13.66
C ILE A 225 -14.53 -3.86 13.59
N ASN A 226 -14.84 -2.75 14.25
CA ASN A 226 -16.19 -2.18 14.27
C ASN A 226 -16.64 -1.65 12.91
N SER A 227 -15.69 -1.22 12.10
CA SER A 227 -15.94 -0.70 10.75
C SER A 227 -16.13 -1.82 9.72
N TYR A 228 -15.88 -3.08 10.11
CA TYR A 228 -16.06 -4.22 9.23
C TYR A 228 -17.55 -4.46 8.95
N ASN A 229 -17.85 -4.71 7.68
CA ASN A 229 -19.13 -5.29 7.26
C ASN A 229 -18.85 -6.30 6.12
N ASP A 230 -19.85 -7.12 5.77
CA ASP A 230 -19.70 -8.20 4.78
C ASP A 230 -19.28 -7.73 3.37
N SER A 231 -19.37 -6.43 3.09
CA SER A 231 -18.95 -5.82 1.83
C SER A 231 -17.45 -5.54 1.77
N ILE A 232 -16.73 -5.64 2.90
CA ILE A 232 -15.32 -5.27 3.03
C ILE A 232 -14.43 -6.49 2.83
N ALA A 233 -13.29 -6.30 2.14
CA ALA A 233 -12.36 -7.38 1.85
C ALA A 233 -11.78 -8.01 3.13
N PRO A 234 -11.90 -9.34 3.33
CA PRO A 234 -11.46 -10.07 4.52
C PRO A 234 -10.01 -9.84 4.99
N PRO A 235 -9.01 -9.58 4.12
CA PRO A 235 -7.63 -9.42 4.58
C PRO A 235 -7.47 -8.39 5.70
N ASN A 236 -8.18 -7.26 5.63
CA ASN A 236 -8.04 -6.20 6.63
C ASN A 236 -8.61 -6.61 8.00
N ILE A 237 -9.71 -7.35 8.03
CA ILE A 237 -10.29 -7.84 9.29
C ILE A 237 -9.43 -8.94 9.91
N VAL A 238 -8.82 -9.81 9.09
CA VAL A 238 -7.86 -10.83 9.55
C VAL A 238 -6.67 -10.17 10.25
N ILE A 239 -6.13 -9.11 9.65
CA ILE A 239 -5.02 -8.34 10.24
C ILE A 239 -5.47 -7.69 11.55
N ALA A 240 -6.61 -7.00 11.58
CA ALA A 240 -7.09 -6.31 12.77
C ALA A 240 -7.29 -7.26 13.97
N TYR A 241 -7.96 -8.40 13.75
CA TYR A 241 -8.11 -9.42 14.80
C TYR A 241 -6.78 -10.06 15.20
N GLY A 242 -5.91 -10.35 14.24
CA GLY A 242 -4.59 -10.94 14.48
C GLY A 242 -3.69 -10.02 15.30
N GLU A 243 -3.62 -8.75 14.97
CA GLU A 243 -2.82 -7.75 15.71
C GLU A 243 -3.41 -7.47 17.09
N GLN A 244 -4.74 -7.43 17.23
CA GLN A 244 -5.37 -7.29 18.54
C GLN A 244 -5.12 -8.52 19.43
N ALA A 245 -5.09 -9.72 18.86
CA ALA A 245 -4.71 -10.94 19.57
C ALA A 245 -3.25 -10.86 20.06
N ASN A 246 -2.32 -10.41 19.20
CA ASN A 246 -0.92 -10.23 19.60
C ASN A 246 -0.79 -9.24 20.76
N LEU A 247 -1.49 -8.12 20.68
CA LEU A 247 -1.49 -7.09 21.71
C LEU A 247 -1.97 -7.63 23.06
N TYR A 248 -3.10 -8.35 23.09
CA TYR A 248 -3.58 -8.96 24.33
C TYR A 248 -2.64 -10.05 24.86
N ALA A 249 -1.94 -10.77 23.99
CA ALA A 249 -0.93 -11.73 24.42
C ALA A 249 0.28 -11.04 25.07
N GLU A 250 0.71 -9.89 24.55
CA GLU A 250 1.77 -9.06 25.17
C GLU A 250 1.34 -8.53 26.54
N LEU A 251 0.06 -8.18 26.71
CA LEU A 251 -0.53 -7.75 27.98
C LEU A 251 -0.81 -8.91 28.95
N GLY A 252 -0.52 -10.16 28.57
CA GLY A 252 -0.74 -11.35 29.40
C GLY A 252 -2.20 -11.81 29.47
N MET A 253 -3.09 -11.24 28.64
CA MET A 253 -4.52 -11.58 28.56
C MET A 253 -4.75 -12.72 27.57
N TYR A 254 -4.19 -13.89 27.84
CA TYR A 254 -4.06 -14.99 26.89
C TYR A 254 -5.40 -15.57 26.40
N ASP A 255 -6.41 -15.70 27.27
CA ASP A 255 -7.73 -16.22 26.86
C ASP A 255 -8.36 -15.31 25.78
N ARG A 256 -8.29 -14.00 25.99
CA ARG A 256 -8.80 -13.02 25.04
C ARG A 256 -7.99 -13.02 23.74
N ALA A 257 -6.67 -13.19 23.85
CA ALA A 257 -5.79 -13.33 22.69
C ALA A 257 -6.15 -14.56 21.85
N LEU A 258 -6.41 -15.71 22.47
CA LEU A 258 -6.81 -16.94 21.78
C LEU A 258 -8.20 -16.82 21.12
N GLU A 259 -9.16 -16.16 21.78
CA GLU A 259 -10.47 -15.88 21.18
C GLU A 259 -10.34 -15.06 19.90
N LEU A 260 -9.59 -13.95 19.95
CA LEU A 260 -9.40 -13.06 18.81
C LEU A 260 -8.59 -13.71 17.68
N ASN A 261 -7.56 -14.49 18.03
CA ASN A 261 -6.82 -15.29 17.06
C ASN A 261 -7.73 -16.30 16.35
N SER A 262 -8.68 -16.92 17.06
CA SER A 262 -9.66 -17.84 16.47
C SER A 262 -10.61 -17.12 15.51
N LYS A 263 -11.03 -15.89 15.83
CA LYS A 263 -11.80 -15.03 14.90
C LYS A 263 -10.99 -14.68 13.64
N ALA A 264 -9.72 -14.32 13.80
CA ALA A 264 -8.84 -14.06 12.66
C ALA A 264 -8.68 -15.30 11.76
N GLN A 265 -8.50 -16.50 12.36
CA GLN A 265 -8.43 -17.75 11.60
C GLN A 265 -9.73 -18.04 10.84
N TYR A 266 -10.89 -17.83 11.47
CA TYR A 266 -12.20 -18.00 10.81
C TYR A 266 -12.30 -17.13 9.54
N TYR A 267 -12.02 -15.83 9.65
CA TYR A 267 -12.04 -14.94 8.49
C TYR A 267 -10.97 -15.25 7.45
N SER A 268 -9.79 -15.71 7.87
CA SER A 268 -8.74 -16.16 6.97
C SER A 268 -9.17 -17.36 6.12
N LEU A 269 -9.87 -18.32 6.71
CA LEU A 269 -10.37 -19.52 6.03
C LEU A 269 -11.52 -19.23 5.07
N LEU A 270 -12.31 -18.18 5.32
CA LEU A 270 -13.38 -17.78 4.40
C LEU A 270 -12.86 -17.29 3.04
N LYS A 271 -11.59 -16.85 2.95
CA LYS A 271 -10.98 -16.40 1.70
C LYS A 271 -9.50 -16.76 1.63
N ASP A 272 -9.21 -17.71 0.77
CA ASP A 272 -7.88 -18.06 0.28
C ASP A 272 -6.80 -18.30 1.36
N SER A 273 -7.21 -18.52 2.63
CA SER A 273 -6.32 -18.77 3.77
C SER A 273 -5.25 -17.67 3.99
N PHE A 274 -5.60 -16.40 3.71
CA PHE A 274 -4.71 -15.27 3.87
C PHE A 274 -4.18 -15.18 5.31
N GLY A 275 -2.85 -15.14 5.46
CA GLY A 275 -2.19 -14.97 6.76
C GLY A 275 -2.35 -16.15 7.74
N LEU A 276 -2.99 -17.26 7.35
CA LEU A 276 -3.30 -18.39 8.23
C LEU A 276 -2.05 -18.97 8.89
N GLY A 277 -0.94 -19.07 8.17
CA GLY A 277 0.33 -19.57 8.72
C GLY A 277 0.88 -18.69 9.84
N ASP A 278 0.77 -17.38 9.73
CA ASP A 278 1.18 -16.46 10.79
C ASP A 278 0.23 -16.54 12.00
N LEU A 279 -1.07 -16.69 11.78
CA LEU A 279 -2.04 -16.86 12.86
C LEU A 279 -1.80 -18.13 13.67
N TYR A 280 -1.44 -19.26 13.04
CA TYR A 280 -1.05 -20.47 13.75
C TYR A 280 0.26 -20.29 14.52
N ARG A 281 1.24 -19.60 13.96
CA ARG A 281 2.48 -19.26 14.65
C ARG A 281 2.24 -18.41 15.89
N TYR A 282 1.38 -17.39 15.81
CA TYR A 282 1.01 -16.55 16.94
C TYR A 282 0.27 -17.35 18.00
N ARG A 283 -0.64 -18.24 17.60
CA ARG A 283 -1.35 -19.13 18.52
C ARG A 283 -0.39 -20.05 19.29
N ALA A 284 0.58 -20.63 18.62
CA ALA A 284 1.61 -21.43 19.24
C ALA A 284 2.44 -20.63 20.24
N GLU A 285 2.80 -19.40 19.92
CA GLU A 285 3.51 -18.50 20.85
C GLU A 285 2.68 -18.14 22.08
N ILE A 286 1.38 -17.90 21.94
CA ILE A 286 0.47 -17.67 23.08
C ILE A 286 0.47 -18.89 23.99
N PHE A 287 0.33 -20.10 23.45
CA PHE A 287 0.38 -21.33 24.27
C PHE A 287 1.72 -21.52 24.95
N ARG A 288 2.85 -21.23 24.30
CA ARG A 288 4.17 -21.29 24.92
C ARG A 288 4.23 -20.36 26.16
N ARG A 289 3.80 -19.13 26.01
CA ARG A 289 3.77 -18.12 27.11
C ARG A 289 2.82 -18.49 28.26
N THR A 290 1.79 -19.30 28.00
CA THR A 290 0.88 -19.77 29.07
C THR A 290 1.49 -20.91 29.88
N GLN A 291 2.44 -21.67 29.31
CA GLN A 291 3.11 -22.79 30.00
C GLN A 291 4.32 -22.31 30.83
N ASP A 292 4.89 -21.18 30.52
CA ASP A 292 6.01 -20.58 31.23
C ASP A 292 5.60 -19.82 32.51
N LYS A 293 4.32 -19.86 32.91
CA LYS A 293 3.75 -19.32 34.16
C LYS A 293 3.37 -20.42 35.11
#